data_70f7ab869f1a0d5b2733bbf968fcf0f7
#
_entry.id   70f7ab869f1a0d5b2733bbf968fcf0f7
#
_cell.length_a   1.000
_cell.length_b   1.000
_cell.length_c   1.000
_cell.angle_alpha   90.00
_cell.angle_beta   90.00
_cell.angle_gamma   90.00
#
_symmetry.space_group_name_H-M   'P 1'
#
loop_
_entity.id
_entity.type
_entity.pdbx_description
1 polymer ?
#
loop_
_entity_poly.entity_id
_entity_poly.type
_entity_poly.pdbx_seq_one_letter_code
_entity_poly.pdbx_strand_id
1 'polypeptide(L)'
;MTQIKPLSSMETPRFADVATFFRLPVVKDLNKLDYCVAGVPWDGGTTNRPGARHGPREIRNASSLVRLYHPVSLKSPYDKFNIADVGDCPVNPADLSDSLDKIEKFYSNIYNSKTIPLSIGGDHLISLPILRGIAKEKPVGLFQFDSHSDTWDTYFGGFKYTHGTPFRRAIEENLIDPKKYVILGLRGALYLSLIHI
;
A
#
# COMPACT_ATOMS: atom_id res chain seq x y z
N MET A 1 -2.29 19.59 20.96
CA MET A 1 -1.19 19.11 20.10
C MET A 1 -1.19 19.95 18.83
N THR A 2 -0.04 20.35 18.34
CA THR A 2 0.05 21.12 17.08
C THR A 2 -0.34 20.18 15.93
N GLN A 3 -1.27 20.62 15.10
CA GLN A 3 -1.75 19.87 13.95
C GLN A 3 -0.62 19.67 12.93
N ILE A 4 -0.46 18.44 12.42
CA ILE A 4 0.52 18.09 11.39
C ILE A 4 -0.01 18.57 10.03
N LYS A 5 0.77 19.40 9.34
CA LYS A 5 0.39 19.95 8.03
C LYS A 5 1.52 19.75 7.01
N PRO A 6 1.17 19.60 5.72
CA PRO A 6 2.15 19.63 4.64
C PRO A 6 2.90 20.96 4.58
N LEU A 7 4.15 20.90 4.10
CA LEU A 7 4.96 22.10 3.87
C LEU A 7 4.30 23.01 2.82
N SER A 8 4.09 24.29 3.20
CA SER A 8 3.43 25.28 2.34
C SER A 8 4.26 25.57 1.08
N SER A 9 3.63 25.50 -0.08
CA SER A 9 4.26 25.91 -1.34
C SER A 9 4.35 27.43 -1.52
N MET A 10 3.77 28.21 -0.61
CA MET A 10 3.92 29.66 -0.56
C MET A 10 5.14 30.08 0.25
N GLU A 11 5.67 29.19 1.11
CA GLU A 11 6.87 29.44 1.93
C GLU A 11 8.10 28.78 1.30
N THR A 12 7.95 27.55 0.79
CA THR A 12 9.03 26.80 0.16
C THR A 12 8.60 26.32 -1.21
N PRO A 13 9.33 26.64 -2.31
CA PRO A 13 9.01 26.18 -3.64
C PRO A 13 8.87 24.67 -3.72
N ARG A 14 8.02 24.14 -4.64
CA ARG A 14 7.73 22.70 -4.76
C ARG A 14 8.92 21.85 -5.19
N PHE A 15 9.91 22.44 -5.83
CA PHE A 15 11.14 21.78 -6.24
C PHE A 15 12.21 21.74 -5.14
N ALA A 16 11.95 22.40 -4.00
CA ALA A 16 12.91 22.53 -2.90
C ALA A 16 12.50 21.67 -1.71
N ASP A 17 13.47 21.42 -0.82
CA ASP A 17 13.39 20.59 0.37
C ASP A 17 13.36 19.07 0.07
N VAL A 18 13.30 18.24 1.12
CA VAL A 18 13.29 16.79 1.03
C VAL A 18 11.96 16.31 0.42
N ALA A 19 12.03 15.49 -0.61
CA ALA A 19 10.85 14.92 -1.24
C ALA A 19 10.17 13.91 -0.31
N THR A 20 8.97 14.24 0.17
CA THR A 20 8.08 13.39 0.96
C THR A 20 6.73 13.24 0.28
N PHE A 21 5.95 12.22 0.66
CA PHE A 21 4.59 12.08 0.15
C PHE A 21 3.76 13.34 0.48
N PHE A 22 3.23 13.99 -0.56
CA PHE A 22 2.38 15.18 -0.44
C PHE A 22 3.02 16.34 0.33
N ARG A 23 4.36 16.38 0.42
CA ARG A 23 5.12 17.33 1.24
C ARG A 23 4.80 17.25 2.75
N LEU A 24 4.32 16.10 3.20
CA LEU A 24 4.06 15.82 4.61
C LEU A 24 5.39 15.71 5.40
N PRO A 25 5.43 16.09 6.66
CA PRO A 25 6.60 15.83 7.48
C PRO A 25 6.81 14.32 7.66
N VAL A 26 8.07 13.91 7.82
CA VAL A 26 8.41 12.54 8.18
C VAL A 26 8.24 12.37 9.69
N VAL A 27 7.36 11.46 10.11
CA VAL A 27 7.07 11.20 11.53
C VAL A 27 7.25 9.71 11.81
N LYS A 28 8.00 9.38 12.88
CA LYS A 28 8.24 7.99 13.29
C LYS A 28 7.34 7.54 14.44
N ASP A 29 6.80 8.47 15.22
CA ASP A 29 5.88 8.18 16.32
C ASP A 29 4.45 8.07 15.78
N LEU A 30 4.04 6.84 15.48
CA LEU A 30 2.73 6.52 14.92
C LEU A 30 1.56 6.90 15.85
N ASN A 31 1.76 6.92 17.18
CA ASN A 31 0.69 7.22 18.13
C ASN A 31 0.15 8.66 18.03
N LYS A 32 0.82 9.52 17.28
CA LYS A 32 0.39 10.90 17.01
C LYS A 32 -0.41 11.05 15.72
N LEU A 33 -0.61 9.96 14.97
CA LEU A 33 -1.18 9.99 13.63
C LEU A 33 -2.56 9.34 13.58
N ASP A 34 -3.47 9.96 12.86
CA ASP A 34 -4.73 9.34 12.43
C ASP A 34 -4.50 8.49 11.18
N TYR A 35 -3.68 8.99 10.25
CA TYR A 35 -3.30 8.31 9.01
C TYR A 35 -1.79 8.42 8.79
N CYS A 36 -1.23 7.41 8.13
CA CYS A 36 0.16 7.47 7.67
C CYS A 36 0.26 7.13 6.18
N VAL A 37 1.20 7.76 5.49
CA VAL A 37 1.57 7.36 4.11
C VAL A 37 2.87 6.57 4.20
N ALA A 38 2.84 5.33 3.74
CA ALA A 38 3.95 4.39 3.85
C ALA A 38 4.37 3.87 2.48
N GLY A 39 5.65 3.87 2.18
CA GLY A 39 6.19 3.27 0.96
C GLY A 39 6.52 1.78 1.15
N VAL A 40 6.25 0.96 0.14
CA VAL A 40 6.65 -0.45 0.08
C VAL A 40 7.39 -0.70 -1.23
N PRO A 41 8.69 -0.41 -1.28
CA PRO A 41 9.50 -0.44 -2.51
C PRO A 41 9.92 -1.87 -2.88
N TRP A 42 8.93 -2.73 -3.19
CA TRP A 42 9.12 -4.14 -3.53
C TRP A 42 8.50 -4.48 -4.90
N ASP A 43 9.21 -5.26 -5.73
CA ASP A 43 8.69 -5.80 -6.99
C ASP A 43 9.21 -7.20 -7.32
N GLY A 44 9.62 -7.96 -6.30
CA GLY A 44 10.10 -9.33 -6.45
C GLY A 44 9.00 -10.35 -6.78
N GLY A 45 7.72 -9.95 -6.75
CA GLY A 45 6.60 -10.76 -7.23
C GLY A 45 6.26 -10.55 -8.71
N THR A 46 6.97 -9.66 -9.42
CA THR A 46 6.68 -9.30 -10.81
C THR A 46 7.03 -10.44 -11.77
N THR A 47 6.10 -10.78 -12.66
CA THR A 47 6.28 -11.89 -13.63
C THR A 47 6.81 -11.44 -15.00
N ASN A 48 6.79 -10.13 -15.30
CA ASN A 48 7.22 -9.61 -16.61
C ASN A 48 8.16 -8.41 -16.47
N ARG A 49 7.65 -7.23 -16.11
CA ARG A 49 8.44 -5.99 -16.08
C ARG A 49 8.74 -5.56 -14.65
N PRO A 50 9.99 -5.62 -14.17
CA PRO A 50 10.39 -5.03 -12.90
C PRO A 50 10.41 -3.50 -12.99
N GLY A 51 10.48 -2.83 -11.82
CA GLY A 51 10.58 -1.37 -11.72
C GLY A 51 9.54 -0.75 -10.78
N ALA A 52 8.49 -1.49 -10.41
CA ALA A 52 7.48 -1.00 -9.47
C ALA A 52 8.07 -0.65 -8.09
N ARG A 53 9.23 -1.21 -7.71
CA ARG A 53 9.98 -0.83 -6.49
C ARG A 53 10.35 0.65 -6.42
N HIS A 54 10.41 1.34 -7.55
CA HIS A 54 10.70 2.77 -7.61
C HIS A 54 9.43 3.64 -7.39
N GLY A 55 8.24 3.04 -7.40
CA GLY A 55 6.97 3.74 -7.25
C GLY A 55 6.90 4.69 -6.05
N PRO A 56 7.26 4.27 -4.83
CA PRO A 56 7.21 5.16 -3.67
C PRO A 56 8.06 6.43 -3.83
N ARG A 57 9.26 6.29 -4.40
CA ARG A 57 10.16 7.44 -4.64
C ARG A 57 9.59 8.40 -5.67
N GLU A 58 9.10 7.87 -6.79
CA GLU A 58 8.55 8.69 -7.87
C GLU A 58 7.24 9.38 -7.45
N ILE A 59 6.43 8.71 -6.64
CA ILE A 59 5.21 9.33 -6.11
C ILE A 59 5.53 10.43 -5.09
N ARG A 60 6.60 10.30 -4.29
CA ARG A 60 7.07 11.41 -3.44
C ARG A 60 7.41 12.64 -4.29
N ASN A 61 8.16 12.45 -5.38
CA ASN A 61 8.50 13.53 -6.31
C ASN A 61 7.25 14.15 -6.94
N ALA A 62 6.38 13.33 -7.54
CA ALA A 62 5.20 13.79 -8.26
C ALA A 62 4.16 14.43 -7.32
N SER A 63 3.98 13.92 -6.11
CA SER A 63 3.01 14.42 -5.15
C SER A 63 3.34 15.80 -4.56
N SER A 64 4.54 16.33 -4.82
CA SER A 64 4.88 17.72 -4.49
C SER A 64 3.96 18.73 -5.18
N LEU A 65 3.33 18.34 -6.28
CA LEU A 65 2.40 19.19 -7.06
C LEU A 65 0.96 19.16 -6.53
N VAL A 66 0.62 18.24 -5.63
CA VAL A 66 -0.76 18.11 -5.09
C VAL A 66 -1.15 19.36 -4.31
N ARG A 67 -2.39 19.80 -4.50
CA ARG A 67 -2.99 20.93 -3.76
C ARG A 67 -3.61 20.43 -2.46
N LEU A 68 -3.56 21.27 -1.43
CA LEU A 68 -4.06 20.94 -0.10
C LEU A 68 -5.60 20.86 -0.04
N TYR A 69 -6.27 21.64 -0.88
CA TYR A 69 -7.73 21.77 -0.89
C TYR A 69 -8.33 21.20 -2.16
N HIS A 70 -9.40 20.46 -2.02
CA HIS A 70 -10.21 20.01 -3.16
C HIS A 70 -10.91 21.23 -3.80
N PRO A 71 -10.78 21.45 -5.14
CA PRO A 71 -11.18 22.70 -5.77
C PRO A 71 -12.68 23.02 -5.71
N VAL A 72 -13.52 21.98 -5.65
CA VAL A 72 -14.99 22.15 -5.61
C VAL A 72 -15.51 22.23 -4.18
N SER A 73 -15.12 21.28 -3.32
CA SER A 73 -15.64 21.23 -1.94
C SER A 73 -14.90 22.14 -0.96
N LEU A 74 -13.76 22.69 -1.35
CA LEU A 74 -12.85 23.50 -0.54
C LEU A 74 -12.43 22.84 0.79
N LYS A 75 -12.48 21.51 0.82
CA LYS A 75 -12.10 20.70 2.00
C LYS A 75 -10.67 20.20 1.87
N SER A 76 -10.00 20.11 3.02
CA SER A 76 -8.67 19.53 3.17
C SER A 76 -8.69 18.43 4.24
N PRO A 77 -8.12 17.24 4.00
CA PRO A 77 -7.98 16.23 5.04
C PRO A 77 -7.07 16.70 6.17
N TYR A 78 -6.10 17.56 5.86
CA TYR A 78 -5.12 18.08 6.82
C TYR A 78 -5.71 19.08 7.82
N ASP A 79 -6.95 19.53 7.63
CA ASP A 79 -7.67 20.38 8.61
C ASP A 79 -8.35 19.54 9.70
N LYS A 80 -8.47 18.20 9.49
CA LYS A 80 -9.18 17.31 10.39
C LYS A 80 -8.32 16.23 11.00
N PHE A 81 -7.28 15.79 10.28
CA PHE A 81 -6.50 14.61 10.64
C PHE A 81 -5.01 14.91 10.67
N ASN A 82 -4.30 14.27 11.59
CA ASN A 82 -2.84 14.24 11.61
C ASN A 82 -2.36 13.16 10.65
N ILE A 83 -1.78 13.58 9.53
CA ILE A 83 -1.30 12.72 8.45
C ILE A 83 0.20 12.97 8.25
N ALA A 84 1.01 11.92 8.14
CA ALA A 84 2.44 12.06 7.91
C ALA A 84 3.00 10.99 6.98
N ASP A 85 4.14 11.26 6.35
CA ASP A 85 4.99 10.26 5.70
C ASP A 85 5.75 9.50 6.79
N VAL A 86 5.64 8.18 6.84
CA VAL A 86 6.35 7.36 7.83
C VAL A 86 7.60 6.68 7.26
N GLY A 87 7.90 6.99 6.01
CA GLY A 87 9.03 6.41 5.27
C GLY A 87 8.66 5.12 4.56
N ASP A 88 9.70 4.36 4.22
CA ASP A 88 9.56 3.10 3.50
C ASP A 88 9.75 1.89 4.41
N CYS A 89 9.05 0.80 4.08
CA CYS A 89 9.30 -0.51 4.67
C CYS A 89 10.71 -0.99 4.28
N PRO A 90 11.49 -1.53 5.23
CA PRO A 90 12.86 -1.99 4.98
C PRO A 90 12.87 -3.39 4.32
N VAL A 91 12.49 -3.47 3.04
CA VAL A 91 12.50 -4.72 2.27
C VAL A 91 13.92 -5.21 1.96
N ASN A 92 14.04 -6.51 1.69
CA ASN A 92 15.29 -7.14 1.25
C ASN A 92 15.15 -7.56 -0.23
N PRO A 93 15.77 -6.86 -1.19
CA PRO A 93 15.59 -7.16 -2.61
C PRO A 93 16.18 -8.51 -3.05
N ALA A 94 16.98 -9.15 -2.20
CA ALA A 94 17.62 -10.45 -2.48
C ALA A 94 16.84 -11.64 -1.90
N ASP A 95 15.83 -11.39 -1.04
CA ASP A 95 15.08 -12.46 -0.36
C ASP A 95 13.60 -12.11 -0.28
N LEU A 96 12.78 -12.95 -0.94
CA LEU A 96 11.34 -12.81 -0.96
C LEU A 96 10.74 -13.02 0.44
N SER A 97 11.11 -14.12 1.12
CA SER A 97 10.52 -14.47 2.41
C SER A 97 10.81 -13.41 3.46
N ASP A 98 12.07 -12.99 3.56
CA ASP A 98 12.48 -11.91 4.47
C ASP A 98 11.76 -10.59 4.17
N SER A 99 11.49 -10.29 2.88
CA SER A 99 10.72 -9.10 2.51
C SER A 99 9.25 -9.20 2.93
N LEU A 100 8.59 -10.34 2.71
CA LEU A 100 7.21 -10.54 3.16
C LEU A 100 7.10 -10.41 4.68
N ASP A 101 8.00 -11.01 5.43
CA ASP A 101 8.04 -10.93 6.90
C ASP A 101 8.27 -9.50 7.40
N LYS A 102 9.17 -8.77 6.74
CA LYS A 102 9.43 -7.35 7.08
C LYS A 102 8.24 -6.46 6.81
N ILE A 103 7.54 -6.66 5.69
CA ILE A 103 6.33 -5.91 5.35
C ILE A 103 5.23 -6.23 6.38
N GLU A 104 4.98 -7.50 6.68
CA GLU A 104 4.02 -7.90 7.70
C GLU A 104 4.31 -7.25 9.05
N LYS A 105 5.56 -7.32 9.53
CA LYS A 105 5.98 -6.71 10.79
C LYS A 105 5.78 -5.19 10.80
N PHE A 106 6.12 -4.52 9.69
CA PHE A 106 5.96 -3.08 9.54
C PHE A 106 4.47 -2.68 9.67
N TYR A 107 3.58 -3.39 8.98
CA TYR A 107 2.14 -3.11 9.05
C TYR A 107 1.49 -3.56 10.37
N SER A 108 2.02 -4.58 11.01
CA SER A 108 1.61 -4.94 12.38
C SER A 108 1.85 -3.80 13.39
N ASN A 109 2.98 -3.10 13.25
CA ASN A 109 3.27 -1.95 14.10
C ASN A 109 2.30 -0.78 13.84
N ILE A 110 1.95 -0.54 12.56
CA ILE A 110 0.94 0.47 12.19
C ILE A 110 -0.43 0.09 12.77
N TYR A 111 -0.84 -1.17 12.62
CA TYR A 111 -2.11 -1.67 13.16
C TYR A 111 -2.19 -1.50 14.69
N ASN A 112 -1.14 -1.87 15.40
CA ASN A 112 -1.07 -1.77 16.86
C ASN A 112 -1.16 -0.31 17.35
N SER A 113 -0.70 0.66 16.57
CA SER A 113 -0.82 2.09 16.89
C SER A 113 -2.20 2.67 16.56
N LYS A 114 -3.10 1.88 15.96
CA LYS A 114 -4.43 2.30 15.48
C LYS A 114 -4.40 3.37 14.39
N THR A 115 -3.25 3.58 13.76
CA THR A 115 -3.09 4.49 12.63
C THR A 115 -3.56 3.81 11.35
N ILE A 116 -4.26 4.52 10.49
CA ILE A 116 -4.75 3.99 9.21
C ILE A 116 -3.70 4.21 8.13
N PRO A 117 -3.16 3.17 7.46
CA PRO A 117 -2.17 3.32 6.41
C PRO A 117 -2.78 3.64 5.04
N LEU A 118 -2.15 4.56 4.31
CA LEU A 118 -2.19 4.69 2.86
C LEU A 118 -0.88 4.13 2.31
N SER A 119 -0.94 2.95 1.72
CA SER A 119 0.24 2.23 1.23
C SER A 119 0.55 2.59 -0.21
N ILE A 120 1.80 2.94 -0.49
CA ILE A 120 2.28 3.23 -1.85
C ILE A 120 3.26 2.13 -2.23
N GLY A 121 2.89 1.26 -3.15
CA GLY A 121 3.73 0.15 -3.62
C GLY A 121 4.57 0.52 -4.82
N GLY A 122 5.16 -0.39 -5.28
CA GLY A 122 5.55 -1.77 -5.41
C GLY A 122 4.57 -2.58 -6.28
N ASP A 123 4.90 -3.84 -6.44
CA ASP A 123 4.02 -4.77 -7.13
C ASP A 123 2.85 -5.23 -6.24
N HIS A 124 1.87 -5.94 -6.84
CA HIS A 124 0.63 -6.28 -6.12
C HIS A 124 0.82 -7.37 -5.05
N LEU A 125 1.93 -8.10 -5.05
CA LEU A 125 2.23 -9.10 -4.01
C LEU A 125 2.32 -8.48 -2.61
N ILE A 126 2.68 -7.20 -2.50
CA ILE A 126 2.77 -6.49 -1.21
C ILE A 126 1.43 -6.50 -0.45
N SER A 127 0.30 -6.65 -1.14
CA SER A 127 -1.02 -6.70 -0.51
C SER A 127 -1.16 -7.87 0.46
N LEU A 128 -0.53 -9.01 0.19
CA LEU A 128 -0.57 -10.18 1.07
C LEU A 128 0.07 -9.90 2.45
N PRO A 129 1.34 -9.51 2.55
CA PRO A 129 1.95 -9.25 3.86
C PRO A 129 1.35 -8.02 4.56
N ILE A 130 0.82 -7.04 3.82
CA ILE A 130 0.03 -5.95 4.42
C ILE A 130 -1.21 -6.52 5.12
N LEU A 131 -1.98 -7.38 4.44
CA LEU A 131 -3.15 -8.03 5.01
C LEU A 131 -2.79 -8.90 6.21
N ARG A 132 -1.68 -9.65 6.16
CA ARG A 132 -1.17 -10.40 7.32
C ARG A 132 -0.91 -9.49 8.52
N GLY A 133 -0.41 -8.27 8.28
CA GLY A 133 -0.15 -7.29 9.33
C GLY A 133 -1.41 -6.68 9.96
N ILE A 134 -2.48 -6.47 9.17
CA ILE A 134 -3.67 -5.71 9.62
C ILE A 134 -4.91 -6.56 9.89
N ALA A 135 -5.01 -7.77 9.35
CA ALA A 135 -6.15 -8.67 9.49
C ALA A 135 -5.93 -9.79 10.54
N LYS A 136 -5.08 -9.55 11.54
CA LYS A 136 -4.68 -10.56 12.54
C LYS A 136 -5.80 -11.09 13.40
N GLU A 137 -6.75 -10.25 13.77
CA GLU A 137 -7.80 -10.62 14.71
C GLU A 137 -9.01 -11.24 14.01
N LYS A 138 -9.31 -10.81 12.81
CA LYS A 138 -10.46 -11.28 12.02
C LYS A 138 -10.27 -10.97 10.53
N PRO A 139 -10.90 -11.77 9.64
CA PRO A 139 -10.94 -11.49 8.22
C PRO A 139 -11.54 -10.12 7.93
N VAL A 140 -10.97 -9.40 6.96
CA VAL A 140 -11.48 -8.11 6.50
C VAL A 140 -12.29 -8.25 5.21
N GLY A 141 -13.17 -7.28 4.94
CA GLY A 141 -13.76 -7.09 3.63
C GLY A 141 -12.77 -6.37 2.70
N LEU A 142 -12.84 -6.63 1.40
CA LEU A 142 -11.94 -6.03 0.41
C LEU A 142 -12.69 -5.47 -0.78
N PHE A 143 -12.35 -4.24 -1.17
CA PHE A 143 -12.65 -3.67 -2.49
C PHE A 143 -11.37 -3.58 -3.30
N GLN A 144 -11.30 -4.30 -4.43
CA GLN A 144 -10.20 -4.27 -5.38
C GLN A 144 -10.66 -3.56 -6.67
N PHE A 145 -9.92 -2.54 -7.10
CA PHE A 145 -10.09 -1.89 -8.40
C PHE A 145 -8.99 -2.38 -9.33
N ASP A 146 -9.28 -3.41 -10.13
CA ASP A 146 -8.27 -4.07 -10.95
C ASP A 146 -8.84 -4.69 -12.22
N SER A 147 -8.02 -4.80 -13.25
CA SER A 147 -8.34 -5.57 -14.45
C SER A 147 -8.16 -7.08 -14.27
N HIS A 148 -7.45 -7.52 -13.25
CA HIS A 148 -7.15 -8.91 -12.94
C HIS A 148 -7.70 -9.30 -11.56
N SER A 149 -7.93 -10.59 -11.37
CA SER A 149 -8.42 -11.09 -10.07
C SER A 149 -7.32 -11.25 -9.03
N ASP A 150 -6.10 -11.51 -9.48
CA ASP A 150 -4.92 -11.84 -8.68
C ASP A 150 -5.17 -12.95 -7.65
N THR A 151 -5.98 -13.94 -8.09
CA THR A 151 -6.37 -15.14 -7.33
C THR A 151 -5.81 -16.43 -7.95
N TRP A 152 -4.78 -16.31 -8.79
CA TRP A 152 -4.12 -17.49 -9.35
C TRP A 152 -3.49 -18.33 -8.24
N ASP A 153 -3.50 -19.64 -8.44
CA ASP A 153 -2.90 -20.54 -7.46
C ASP A 153 -1.39 -20.47 -7.51
N THR A 154 -0.79 -20.69 -8.69
CA THR A 154 0.66 -20.72 -8.87
C THR A 154 1.08 -20.19 -10.24
N TYR A 155 2.36 -19.81 -10.33
CA TYR A 155 3.07 -19.54 -11.58
C TYR A 155 4.32 -20.41 -11.67
N PHE A 156 4.90 -20.54 -12.87
CA PHE A 156 6.22 -21.11 -13.12
C PHE A 156 6.51 -22.43 -12.39
N GLY A 157 5.58 -23.39 -12.54
CA GLY A 157 5.79 -24.74 -11.97
C GLY A 157 5.54 -24.86 -10.48
N GLY A 158 4.65 -24.05 -9.91
CA GLY A 158 4.23 -24.18 -8.51
C GLY A 158 4.62 -23.01 -7.59
N PHE A 159 5.17 -21.94 -8.17
CA PHE A 159 5.53 -20.78 -7.37
C PHE A 159 4.29 -19.99 -6.93
N LYS A 160 4.12 -19.85 -5.61
CA LYS A 160 2.89 -19.33 -4.98
C LYS A 160 2.87 -17.84 -4.70
N TYR A 161 4.01 -17.16 -4.77
CA TYR A 161 4.14 -15.76 -4.36
C TYR A 161 4.56 -14.87 -5.53
N THR A 162 3.56 -14.41 -6.28
CA THR A 162 3.72 -13.45 -7.37
C THR A 162 2.66 -12.34 -7.25
N HIS A 163 2.77 -11.29 -8.07
CA HIS A 163 1.78 -10.21 -8.10
C HIS A 163 0.38 -10.67 -8.53
N GLY A 164 0.22 -11.85 -9.14
CA GLY A 164 -1.08 -12.41 -9.55
C GLY A 164 -1.68 -13.42 -8.57
N THR A 165 -1.08 -13.63 -7.40
CA THR A 165 -1.51 -14.66 -6.44
C THR A 165 -1.88 -14.14 -5.03
N PRO A 166 -1.76 -12.83 -4.69
CA PRO A 166 -1.85 -12.37 -3.31
C PRO A 166 -3.20 -12.64 -2.68
N PHE A 167 -4.29 -12.45 -3.41
CA PHE A 167 -5.63 -12.61 -2.85
C PHE A 167 -6.06 -14.07 -2.71
N ARG A 168 -5.51 -14.98 -3.54
CA ARG A 168 -5.66 -16.41 -3.30
C ARG A 168 -5.04 -16.80 -1.96
N ARG A 169 -3.82 -16.40 -1.71
CA ARG A 169 -3.14 -16.63 -0.42
C ARG A 169 -3.88 -15.98 0.73
N ALA A 170 -4.35 -14.73 0.56
CA ALA A 170 -5.09 -14.02 1.59
C ALA A 170 -6.41 -14.73 1.98
N ILE A 171 -7.11 -15.35 1.02
CA ILE A 171 -8.31 -16.14 1.29
C ILE A 171 -7.94 -17.45 2.00
N GLU A 172 -6.92 -18.17 1.54
CA GLU A 172 -6.47 -19.43 2.14
C GLU A 172 -5.98 -19.24 3.58
N GLU A 173 -5.36 -18.10 3.87
CA GLU A 173 -4.89 -17.71 5.20
C GLU A 173 -5.99 -17.08 6.07
N ASN A 174 -7.24 -17.03 5.58
CA ASN A 174 -8.39 -16.44 6.27
C ASN A 174 -8.19 -14.96 6.66
N LEU A 175 -7.46 -14.20 5.83
CA LEU A 175 -7.25 -12.75 6.00
C LEU A 175 -8.37 -11.93 5.37
N ILE A 176 -9.02 -12.46 4.34
CA ILE A 176 -10.16 -11.85 3.63
C ILE A 176 -11.39 -12.73 3.81
N ASP A 177 -12.52 -12.11 4.14
CA ASP A 177 -13.84 -12.76 4.07
C ASP A 177 -14.29 -12.80 2.59
N PRO A 178 -14.31 -13.96 1.93
CA PRO A 178 -14.68 -14.06 0.51
C PRO A 178 -16.10 -13.62 0.21
N LYS A 179 -16.99 -13.58 1.21
CA LYS A 179 -18.36 -13.05 1.06
C LYS A 179 -18.41 -11.52 1.08
N LYS A 180 -17.31 -10.88 1.42
CA LYS A 180 -17.14 -9.42 1.49
C LYS A 180 -16.00 -8.95 0.58
N TYR A 181 -15.68 -9.71 -0.46
CA TYR A 181 -14.66 -9.38 -1.44
C TYR A 181 -15.31 -8.98 -2.75
N VAL A 182 -15.06 -7.76 -3.19
CA VAL A 182 -15.61 -7.17 -4.41
C VAL A 182 -14.47 -6.72 -5.31
N ILE A 183 -14.49 -7.15 -6.57
CA ILE A 183 -13.53 -6.73 -7.59
C ILE A 183 -14.26 -5.92 -8.65
N LEU A 184 -13.79 -4.72 -8.93
CA LEU A 184 -14.33 -3.82 -9.94
C LEU A 184 -13.33 -3.61 -11.06
N GLY A 185 -13.76 -3.79 -12.30
CA GLY A 185 -12.93 -3.55 -13.49
C GLY A 185 -12.30 -4.80 -14.11
N LEU A 186 -12.71 -6.00 -13.70
CA LEU A 186 -12.25 -7.26 -14.29
C LEU A 186 -12.45 -7.27 -15.81
N ARG A 187 -11.37 -7.48 -16.56
CA ARG A 187 -11.36 -7.57 -18.03
C ARG A 187 -10.14 -8.34 -18.58
N GLY A 188 -9.28 -8.85 -17.70
CA GLY A 188 -8.13 -9.68 -18.07
C GLY A 188 -8.60 -11.04 -18.59
N ALA A 189 -7.93 -11.57 -19.62
CA ALA A 189 -8.14 -12.94 -20.07
C ALA A 189 -7.69 -13.94 -18.99
N LEU A 190 -8.42 -15.03 -18.85
CA LEU A 190 -8.15 -16.09 -17.88
C LEU A 190 -7.74 -17.36 -18.58
N TYR A 191 -6.76 -18.08 -18.03
CA TYR A 191 -6.40 -19.41 -18.49
C TYR A 191 -7.38 -20.50 -17.98
N LEU A 192 -8.04 -20.21 -16.84
CA LEU A 192 -9.02 -21.09 -16.21
C LEU A 192 -10.23 -20.29 -15.75
N SER A 193 -11.39 -20.97 -15.64
CA SER A 193 -12.60 -20.35 -15.09
C SER A 193 -12.46 -20.04 -13.60
N LEU A 194 -12.85 -18.83 -13.20
CA LEU A 194 -12.88 -18.42 -11.80
C LEU A 194 -13.96 -19.13 -10.96
N ILE A 195 -14.88 -19.86 -11.61
CA ILE A 195 -15.93 -20.64 -10.92
C ILE A 195 -15.34 -21.70 -9.98
N HIS A 196 -14.11 -22.13 -10.24
CA HIS A 196 -13.42 -23.17 -9.47
C HIS A 196 -12.56 -22.60 -8.32
N ILE A 197 -12.62 -21.31 -8.10
CA ILE A 197 -11.96 -20.63 -6.99
C ILE A 197 -12.96 -20.38 -5.85
#